data_28bad65f7bb6ca9ccbe7d42d30c8fcd0
#
_entry.id   28bad65f7bb6ca9ccbe7d42d30c8fcd0
#
_cell.length_a   1.000
_cell.length_b   1.000
_cell.length_c   1.000
_cell.angle_alpha   90.00
_cell.angle_beta   90.00
_cell.angle_gamma   90.00
#
_symmetry.space_group_name_H-M   'P 1'
#
loop_
_entity.id
_entity.type
_entity.pdbx_description
1 polymer ?
#
loop_
_entity_poly.entity_id
_entity_poly.type
_entity_poly.pdbx_seq_one_letter_code
_entity_poly.pdbx_strand_id
1 'polypeptide(L)'
;MINIEIVEQKRISWEEAISIGMSLRENKDNSQWNLGDLALKIEKSYGVDSLGRFAIDININKNSLIQYRRVSASFPLKTRSKVLSHRHHLILAGHEERFKMLKQCEEENITTSQLERMYSRNPQSNINRKEVLVCETCQKLVVNQKNICLCGKEKQ
;
A
#
# COMPACT_ATOMS: atom_id res chain seq x y z
N MET A 1 -29.38 -31.62 -4.62
CA MET A 1 -27.89 -31.76 -4.53
C MET A 1 -27.28 -30.61 -5.27
N ILE A 2 -26.66 -29.65 -4.55
CA ILE A 2 -26.00 -28.52 -5.13
C ILE A 2 -24.56 -28.97 -5.41
N ASN A 3 -24.24 -29.19 -6.69
CA ASN A 3 -22.86 -29.39 -7.11
C ASN A 3 -22.09 -28.08 -6.90
N ILE A 4 -21.36 -28.02 -5.81
CA ILE A 4 -20.31 -27.00 -5.62
C ILE A 4 -19.14 -27.48 -6.47
N GLU A 5 -19.04 -27.02 -7.71
CA GLU A 5 -17.79 -27.07 -8.46
C GLU A 5 -16.79 -26.21 -7.70
N ILE A 6 -15.93 -26.88 -6.91
CA ILE A 6 -14.72 -26.27 -6.37
C ILE A 6 -13.85 -26.00 -7.58
N VAL A 7 -13.93 -24.77 -8.11
CA VAL A 7 -12.94 -24.28 -9.07
C VAL A 7 -11.61 -24.25 -8.30
N GLU A 8 -10.82 -25.30 -8.43
CA GLU A 8 -9.43 -25.33 -7.98
C GLU A 8 -8.74 -24.14 -8.62
N GLN A 9 -8.55 -23.08 -7.83
CA GLN A 9 -7.70 -21.95 -8.25
C GLN A 9 -6.29 -22.51 -8.37
N LYS A 10 -5.91 -22.89 -9.60
CA LYS A 10 -4.58 -23.39 -9.96
C LYS A 10 -3.54 -22.45 -9.35
N ARG A 11 -2.77 -22.96 -8.40
CA ARG A 11 -1.67 -22.22 -7.79
C ARG A 11 -0.66 -21.93 -8.89
N ILE A 12 -0.27 -20.66 -9.01
CA ILE A 12 0.79 -20.25 -9.95
C ILE A 12 2.11 -20.81 -9.48
N SER A 13 2.93 -21.38 -10.38
CA SER A 13 4.28 -21.78 -10.04
C SER A 13 5.19 -20.57 -9.85
N TRP A 14 6.30 -20.75 -9.13
CA TRP A 14 7.23 -19.65 -8.88
C TRP A 14 7.90 -19.18 -10.16
N GLU A 15 8.32 -20.10 -11.01
CA GLU A 15 8.95 -19.84 -12.30
C GLU A 15 8.00 -19.12 -13.27
N GLU A 16 6.74 -19.55 -13.32
CA GLU A 16 5.69 -18.89 -14.10
C GLU A 16 5.46 -17.47 -13.61
N ALA A 17 5.40 -17.25 -12.31
CA ALA A 17 5.23 -15.93 -11.71
C ALA A 17 6.39 -14.98 -12.03
N ILE A 18 7.65 -15.47 -12.01
CA ILE A 18 8.83 -14.70 -12.40
C ILE A 18 8.74 -14.30 -13.87
N SER A 19 8.42 -15.24 -14.76
CA SER A 19 8.31 -14.99 -16.20
C SER A 19 7.28 -13.91 -16.50
N ILE A 20 6.09 -14.01 -15.88
CA ILE A 20 5.02 -13.00 -16.01
C ILE A 20 5.49 -11.67 -15.42
N GLY A 21 6.09 -11.65 -14.24
CA GLY A 21 6.55 -10.43 -13.57
C GLY A 21 7.60 -9.67 -14.38
N MET A 22 8.55 -10.37 -15.00
CA MET A 22 9.54 -9.77 -15.88
C MET A 22 8.90 -9.14 -17.12
N SER A 23 7.99 -9.86 -17.76
CA SER A 23 7.23 -9.35 -18.92
C SER A 23 6.41 -8.11 -18.57
N LEU A 24 5.74 -8.10 -17.40
CA LEU A 24 4.96 -6.96 -16.92
C LEU A 24 5.82 -5.73 -16.61
N ARG A 25 7.06 -5.93 -16.14
CA ARG A 25 8.00 -4.84 -15.89
C ARG A 25 8.39 -4.11 -17.17
N GLU A 26 8.52 -4.82 -18.27
CA GLU A 26 8.89 -4.25 -19.58
C GLU A 26 7.74 -3.47 -20.23
N ASN A 27 6.50 -3.85 -19.93
CA ASN A 27 5.30 -3.19 -20.42
C ASN A 27 4.96 -1.98 -19.55
N LYS A 28 5.01 -0.76 -20.13
CA LYS A 28 4.73 0.49 -19.39
C LYS A 28 3.24 0.67 -19.06
N ASP A 29 2.36 0.12 -19.86
CA ASP A 29 0.92 0.31 -19.72
C ASP A 29 0.33 -0.64 -18.67
N ASN A 30 -0.32 -0.08 -17.65
CA ASN A 30 -0.97 -0.81 -16.55
C ASN A 30 -0.07 -1.78 -15.75
N SER A 31 1.26 -1.69 -15.92
CA SER A 31 2.21 -2.58 -15.23
C SER A 31 2.03 -2.56 -13.70
N GLN A 32 1.72 -1.41 -13.12
CA GLN A 32 1.53 -1.25 -11.68
C GLN A 32 0.33 -2.07 -11.15
N TRP A 33 -0.78 -2.07 -11.87
CA TRP A 33 -1.95 -2.87 -11.54
C TRP A 33 -1.69 -4.37 -11.70
N ASN A 34 -1.12 -4.74 -12.84
CA ASN A 34 -0.83 -6.14 -13.14
C ASN A 34 0.20 -6.73 -12.17
N LEU A 35 1.24 -5.97 -11.82
CA LEU A 35 2.23 -6.37 -10.81
C LEU A 35 1.61 -6.45 -9.41
N GLY A 36 0.69 -5.54 -9.07
CA GLY A 36 -0.04 -5.60 -7.81
C GLY A 36 -0.94 -6.83 -7.70
N ASP A 37 -1.65 -7.16 -8.77
CA ASP A 37 -2.51 -8.35 -8.84
C ASP A 37 -1.69 -9.64 -8.80
N LEU A 38 -0.54 -9.66 -9.48
CA LEU A 38 0.39 -10.79 -9.41
C LEU A 38 0.97 -10.94 -8.01
N ALA A 39 1.33 -9.85 -7.34
CA ALA A 39 1.81 -9.88 -5.97
C ALA A 39 0.77 -10.45 -4.99
N LEU A 40 -0.52 -10.16 -5.18
CA LEU A 40 -1.61 -10.77 -4.40
C LEU A 40 -1.69 -12.30 -4.62
N LYS A 41 -1.50 -12.76 -5.85
CA LYS A 41 -1.48 -14.21 -6.16
C LYS A 41 -0.29 -14.90 -5.50
N ILE A 42 0.90 -14.27 -5.56
CA ILE A 42 2.12 -14.77 -4.91
C ILE A 42 1.92 -14.87 -3.40
N GLU A 43 1.42 -13.81 -2.78
CA GLU A 43 1.15 -13.79 -1.33
C GLU A 43 0.17 -14.91 -0.92
N LYS A 44 -0.89 -15.11 -1.68
CA LYS A 44 -1.87 -16.17 -1.44
C LYS A 44 -1.26 -17.58 -1.58
N SER A 45 -0.31 -17.76 -2.50
CA SER A 45 0.28 -19.08 -2.80
C SER A 45 1.47 -19.41 -1.90
N TYR A 46 2.28 -18.42 -1.50
CA TYR A 46 3.58 -18.61 -0.85
C TYR A 46 3.73 -17.83 0.46
N GLY A 47 2.72 -17.04 0.86
CA GLY A 47 2.74 -16.23 2.08
C GLY A 47 3.32 -14.83 1.88
N VAL A 48 3.13 -13.97 2.89
CA VAL A 48 3.48 -12.53 2.84
C VAL A 48 4.99 -12.30 2.66
N ASP A 49 5.81 -13.14 3.29
CA ASP A 49 7.27 -13.00 3.26
C ASP A 49 7.87 -13.27 1.87
N SER A 50 7.13 -13.96 0.99
CA SER A 50 7.57 -14.29 -0.36
C SER A 50 7.72 -13.06 -1.27
N LEU A 51 7.02 -11.96 -0.98
CA LEU A 51 7.06 -10.75 -1.82
C LEU A 51 8.45 -10.10 -1.88
N GLY A 52 9.23 -10.19 -0.81
CA GLY A 52 10.61 -9.69 -0.80
C GLY A 52 11.51 -10.44 -1.77
N ARG A 53 11.45 -11.78 -1.76
CA ARG A 53 12.18 -12.64 -2.69
C ARG A 53 11.69 -12.42 -4.11
N PHE A 54 10.40 -12.41 -4.34
CA PHE A 54 9.81 -12.18 -5.65
C PHE A 54 10.24 -10.84 -6.27
N ALA A 55 10.28 -9.76 -5.47
CA ALA A 55 10.76 -8.45 -5.92
C ALA A 55 12.22 -8.49 -6.41
N ILE A 56 13.08 -9.25 -5.73
CA ILE A 56 14.48 -9.48 -6.14
C ILE A 56 14.51 -10.24 -7.46
N ASP A 57 13.79 -11.35 -7.55
CA ASP A 57 13.79 -12.24 -8.72
C ASP A 57 13.33 -11.53 -10.01
N ILE A 58 12.38 -10.60 -9.91
CA ILE A 58 11.91 -9.78 -11.05
C ILE A 58 12.62 -8.43 -11.16
N ASN A 59 13.62 -8.16 -10.32
CA ASN A 59 14.40 -6.92 -10.28
C ASN A 59 13.54 -5.65 -10.16
N ILE A 60 12.65 -5.63 -9.15
CA ILE A 60 11.81 -4.48 -8.77
C ILE A 60 12.10 -4.11 -7.32
N ASN A 61 11.97 -2.81 -7.00
CA ASN A 61 12.07 -2.37 -5.61
C ASN A 61 10.93 -3.00 -4.76
N LYS A 62 11.31 -3.64 -3.65
CA LYS A 62 10.37 -4.32 -2.73
C LYS A 62 9.25 -3.38 -2.26
N ASN A 63 9.58 -2.14 -1.90
CA ASN A 63 8.58 -1.19 -1.40
C ASN A 63 7.58 -0.80 -2.49
N SER A 64 8.03 -0.68 -3.74
CA SER A 64 7.14 -0.44 -4.88
C SER A 64 6.18 -1.60 -5.09
N LEU A 65 6.66 -2.84 -5.04
CA LEU A 65 5.82 -4.03 -5.19
C LEU A 65 4.78 -4.13 -4.07
N ILE A 66 5.18 -3.85 -2.82
CA ILE A 66 4.28 -3.82 -1.67
C ILE A 66 3.20 -2.74 -1.84
N GLN A 67 3.56 -1.56 -2.36
CA GLN A 67 2.60 -0.50 -2.65
C GLN A 67 1.61 -0.93 -3.73
N TYR A 68 2.07 -1.51 -4.84
CA TYR A 68 1.20 -2.01 -5.90
C TYR A 68 0.23 -3.07 -5.38
N ARG A 69 0.74 -4.04 -4.62
CA ARG A 69 -0.07 -5.06 -3.96
C ARG A 69 -1.14 -4.44 -3.05
N ARG A 70 -0.78 -3.44 -2.23
CA ARG A 70 -1.71 -2.74 -1.32
C ARG A 70 -2.83 -2.06 -2.11
N VAL A 71 -2.50 -1.36 -3.19
CA VAL A 71 -3.49 -0.68 -4.04
C VAL A 71 -4.42 -1.69 -4.69
N SER A 72 -3.90 -2.77 -5.25
CA SER A 72 -4.70 -3.85 -5.85
C SER A 72 -5.63 -4.52 -4.83
N ALA A 73 -5.18 -4.72 -3.59
CA ALA A 73 -6.03 -5.24 -2.51
C ALA A 73 -7.15 -4.27 -2.12
N SER A 74 -6.86 -2.96 -2.09
CA SER A 74 -7.84 -1.92 -1.74
C SER A 74 -8.86 -1.65 -2.83
N PHE A 75 -8.50 -1.89 -4.10
CA PHE A 75 -9.33 -1.66 -5.27
C PHE A 75 -9.39 -2.91 -6.15
N PRO A 76 -10.32 -3.84 -5.90
CA PRO A 76 -10.60 -4.95 -6.79
C PRO A 76 -10.88 -4.48 -8.22
N LEU A 77 -10.63 -5.34 -9.22
CA LEU A 77 -10.69 -4.99 -10.63
C LEU A 77 -11.96 -4.22 -11.04
N LYS A 78 -13.11 -4.62 -10.50
CA LYS A 78 -14.43 -4.00 -10.80
C LYS A 78 -14.60 -2.59 -10.24
N THR A 79 -13.78 -2.19 -9.28
CA THR A 79 -13.88 -0.89 -8.57
C THR A 79 -12.82 0.10 -8.99
N ARG A 80 -11.94 -0.29 -9.92
CA ARG A 80 -10.88 0.57 -10.46
C ARG A 80 -11.48 1.57 -11.47
N SER A 81 -11.11 2.83 -11.29
CA SER A 81 -11.43 3.86 -12.29
C SER A 81 -10.63 3.62 -13.57
N LYS A 82 -11.30 3.78 -14.71
CA LYS A 82 -10.66 3.75 -16.03
C LYS A 82 -10.08 5.10 -16.45
N VAL A 83 -10.50 6.16 -15.77
CA VAL A 83 -10.12 7.55 -16.08
C VAL A 83 -8.97 8.02 -15.20
N LEU A 84 -8.96 7.61 -13.93
CA LEU A 84 -7.97 8.03 -12.94
C LEU A 84 -6.73 7.14 -12.98
N SER A 85 -5.56 7.77 -12.77
CA SER A 85 -4.29 7.05 -12.72
C SER A 85 -4.17 6.16 -11.47
N HIS A 86 -3.25 5.18 -11.51
CA HIS A 86 -2.88 4.37 -10.35
C HIS A 86 -2.48 5.22 -9.12
N ARG A 87 -1.89 6.41 -9.34
CA ARG A 87 -1.49 7.33 -8.27
C ARG A 87 -2.67 7.85 -7.45
N HIS A 88 -3.83 8.14 -8.08
CA HIS A 88 -5.04 8.52 -7.35
C HIS A 88 -5.49 7.40 -6.41
N HIS A 89 -5.52 6.16 -6.91
CA HIS A 89 -5.86 5.00 -6.10
C HIS A 89 -4.86 4.76 -4.97
N LEU A 90 -3.56 4.99 -5.20
CA LEU A 90 -2.52 4.86 -4.17
C LEU A 90 -2.75 5.83 -3.01
N ILE A 91 -3.07 7.09 -3.30
CA ILE A 91 -3.36 8.12 -2.28
C ILE A 91 -4.59 7.70 -1.46
N LEU A 92 -5.61 7.17 -2.11
CA LEU A 92 -6.88 6.80 -1.49
C LEU A 92 -6.88 5.43 -0.81
N ALA A 93 -5.91 4.56 -1.08
CA ALA A 93 -5.91 3.16 -0.64
C ALA A 93 -6.02 2.94 0.88
N GLY A 94 -5.67 3.93 1.68
CA GLY A 94 -5.74 3.89 3.15
C GLY A 94 -7.04 4.43 3.75
N HIS A 95 -7.97 4.95 2.94
CA HIS A 95 -9.17 5.61 3.43
C HIS A 95 -10.38 4.71 3.45
N GLU A 96 -11.21 4.84 4.48
CA GLU A 96 -12.45 4.07 4.59
C GLU A 96 -13.44 4.45 3.47
N GLU A 97 -13.57 5.74 3.18
CA GLU A 97 -14.45 6.27 2.13
C GLU A 97 -13.80 6.31 0.72
N ARG A 98 -12.74 5.51 0.48
CA ARG A 98 -11.94 5.57 -0.76
C ARG A 98 -12.75 5.48 -2.06
N PHE A 99 -13.83 4.71 -2.07
CA PHE A 99 -14.66 4.56 -3.28
C PHE A 99 -15.49 5.82 -3.57
N LYS A 100 -16.05 6.45 -2.54
CA LYS A 100 -16.78 7.71 -2.66
C LYS A 100 -15.85 8.83 -3.13
N MET A 101 -14.65 8.87 -2.55
CA MET A 101 -13.63 9.87 -2.90
C MET A 101 -13.08 9.66 -4.31
N LEU A 102 -12.93 8.41 -4.73
CA LEU A 102 -12.53 8.09 -6.10
C LEU A 102 -13.55 8.61 -7.11
N LYS A 103 -14.84 8.40 -6.83
CA LYS A 103 -15.93 8.91 -7.67
C LYS A 103 -15.94 10.43 -7.70
N GLN A 104 -15.76 11.10 -6.57
CA GLN A 104 -15.63 12.55 -6.51
C GLN A 104 -14.44 13.05 -7.35
N CYS A 105 -13.29 12.36 -7.31
CA CYS A 105 -12.14 12.71 -8.14
C CYS A 105 -12.44 12.62 -9.64
N GLU A 106 -13.28 11.66 -10.07
CA GLU A 106 -13.73 11.55 -11.45
C GLU A 106 -14.67 12.70 -11.85
N GLU A 107 -15.65 13.00 -10.99
CA GLU A 107 -16.68 14.02 -11.27
C GLU A 107 -16.10 15.44 -11.29
N GLU A 108 -15.17 15.74 -10.40
CA GLU A 108 -14.55 17.06 -10.25
C GLU A 108 -13.20 17.21 -10.98
N ASN A 109 -12.74 16.15 -11.68
CA ASN A 109 -11.44 16.12 -12.36
C ASN A 109 -10.27 16.52 -11.46
N ILE A 110 -10.27 16.03 -10.21
CA ILE A 110 -9.23 16.34 -9.22
C ILE A 110 -7.91 15.70 -9.65
N THR A 111 -6.86 16.50 -9.74
CA THR A 111 -5.51 16.01 -10.05
C THR A 111 -4.86 15.35 -8.84
N THR A 112 -3.86 14.48 -9.06
CA THR A 112 -3.09 13.85 -7.98
C THR A 112 -2.47 14.87 -7.03
N SER A 113 -1.96 15.99 -7.56
CA SER A 113 -1.37 17.06 -6.76
C SER A 113 -2.39 17.78 -5.87
N GLN A 114 -3.61 17.99 -6.38
CA GLN A 114 -4.70 18.55 -5.58
C GLN A 114 -5.13 17.58 -4.50
N LEU A 115 -5.26 16.30 -4.85
CA LEU A 115 -5.62 15.24 -3.93
C LEU A 115 -4.59 15.10 -2.80
N GLU A 116 -3.29 15.10 -3.12
CA GLU A 116 -2.22 15.08 -2.12
C GLU A 116 -2.27 16.28 -1.18
N ARG A 117 -2.56 17.49 -1.68
CA ARG A 117 -2.72 18.69 -0.84
C ARG A 117 -3.92 18.60 0.09
N MET A 118 -5.04 18.04 -0.38
CA MET A 118 -6.24 17.84 0.46
C MET A 118 -5.91 16.92 1.64
N TYR A 119 -5.10 15.87 1.39
CA TYR A 119 -4.69 14.92 2.43
C TYR A 119 -3.58 15.46 3.33
N SER A 120 -2.61 16.19 2.79
CA SER A 120 -1.55 16.80 3.61
C SER A 120 -2.07 17.84 4.60
N ARG A 121 -3.25 18.40 4.33
CA ARG A 121 -3.93 19.36 5.22
C ARG A 121 -4.82 18.69 6.27
N ASN A 122 -5.03 17.38 6.19
CA ASN A 122 -5.85 16.67 7.17
C ASN A 122 -4.97 16.28 8.38
N PRO A 123 -5.12 16.92 9.55
CA PRO A 123 -4.24 16.70 10.71
C PRO A 123 -4.29 15.27 11.24
N GLN A 124 -5.28 14.47 10.84
CA GLN A 124 -5.41 13.08 11.27
C GLN A 124 -4.38 12.15 10.59
N SER A 125 -3.76 12.53 9.47
CA SER A 125 -2.65 11.75 8.89
C SER A 125 -1.34 11.91 9.67
N ASN A 126 -1.27 12.84 10.63
CA ASN A 126 -0.10 13.12 11.46
C ASN A 126 -0.11 12.42 12.84
N ILE A 127 -1.12 11.62 13.16
CA ILE A 127 -1.22 10.95 14.47
C ILE A 127 -0.09 9.94 14.72
N ASN A 128 0.70 9.58 13.72
CA ASN A 128 1.84 8.66 13.88
C ASN A 128 3.23 9.31 13.78
N ARG A 129 3.35 10.62 13.71
CA ARG A 129 4.59 11.26 14.11
C ARG A 129 4.56 11.31 15.63
N LYS A 130 5.14 10.27 16.26
CA LYS A 130 5.48 10.31 17.68
C LYS A 130 6.18 11.64 17.91
N GLU A 131 5.58 12.52 18.69
CA GLU A 131 6.25 13.73 19.14
C GLU A 131 7.51 13.25 19.88
N VAL A 132 8.64 13.52 19.26
CA VAL A 132 9.92 13.20 19.87
C VAL A 132 10.21 14.33 20.82
N LEU A 133 9.87 14.11 22.10
CA LEU A 133 10.19 15.06 23.15
C LEU A 133 11.66 14.88 23.55
N VAL A 134 12.36 15.97 23.70
CA VAL A 134 13.72 15.99 24.27
C VAL A 134 13.60 16.20 25.79
N CYS A 135 14.20 15.32 26.56
CA CYS A 135 14.26 15.52 28.00
C CYS A 135 15.17 16.70 28.35
N GLU A 136 14.64 17.72 29.01
CA GLU A 136 15.39 18.92 29.38
C GLU A 136 16.53 18.63 30.32
N THR A 137 16.45 17.54 31.09
CA THR A 137 17.48 17.18 32.12
C THR A 137 18.65 16.41 31.51
N CYS A 138 18.40 15.45 30.59
CA CYS A 138 19.47 14.62 30.05
C CYS A 138 19.71 14.81 28.58
N GLN A 139 18.95 15.69 27.90
CA GLN A 139 18.97 16.00 26.48
C GLN A 139 18.85 14.77 25.54
N LYS A 140 18.38 13.64 26.07
CA LYS A 140 18.15 12.44 25.28
C LYS A 140 16.73 12.45 24.69
N LEU A 141 16.58 11.88 23.51
CA LEU A 141 15.28 11.72 22.84
C LEU A 141 14.42 10.76 23.67
N VAL A 142 13.22 11.23 24.05
CA VAL A 142 12.25 10.44 24.81
C VAL A 142 11.14 10.02 23.85
N VAL A 143 11.06 8.74 23.58
CA VAL A 143 9.96 8.13 22.80
C VAL A 143 9.07 7.40 23.80
N ASN A 144 8.17 8.11 24.48
CA ASN A 144 7.27 7.43 25.40
C ASN A 144 5.87 8.04 25.40
N GLN A 145 4.87 7.17 25.41
CA GLN A 145 3.45 7.54 25.48
C GLN A 145 3.05 8.15 26.86
N LYS A 146 3.93 8.11 27.85
CA LYS A 146 3.67 8.56 29.22
C LYS A 146 4.51 9.75 29.69
N ASN A 147 5.21 10.45 28.78
CA ASN A 147 6.06 11.61 29.11
C ASN A 147 7.10 11.37 30.25
N ILE A 148 7.48 10.14 30.49
CA ILE A 148 8.46 9.77 31.53
C ILE A 148 9.79 9.48 30.86
N CYS A 149 10.84 10.23 31.22
CA CYS A 149 12.19 9.94 30.79
C CYS A 149 12.79 8.77 31.58
N LEU A 150 13.57 7.92 30.91
CA LEU A 150 14.32 6.83 31.55
C LEU A 150 15.38 7.31 32.56
N CYS A 151 15.65 8.62 32.63
CA CYS A 151 16.51 9.20 33.69
C CYS A 151 15.81 9.30 35.07
N GLY A 152 14.52 8.90 35.17
CA GLY A 152 13.78 8.78 36.42
C GLY A 152 13.26 10.09 37.02
N LYS A 153 13.31 11.19 36.28
CA LYS A 153 12.73 12.47 36.77
C LYS A 153 11.37 12.69 36.06
N GLU A 154 10.32 12.75 36.88
CA GLU A 154 9.01 13.19 36.44
C GLU A 154 9.02 14.70 36.12
N LYS A 155 8.32 15.15 35.06
CA LYS A 155 8.08 16.58 34.85
C LYS A 155 7.10 17.07 35.93
N GLN A 156 7.54 18.04 36.68
CA GLN A 156 6.64 18.91 37.46
C GLN A 156 5.89 19.85 36.53
#